data_2f01d25e00125cdac9ebfa741a97cab0
#
_entry.id   2f01d25e00125cdac9ebfa741a97cab0
#
_cell.length_a   1.000
_cell.length_b   1.000
_cell.length_c   1.000
_cell.angle_alpha   90.00
_cell.angle_beta   90.00
_cell.angle_gamma   90.00
#
_symmetry.space_group_name_H-M   'P 1'
#
loop_
_entity.id
_entity.type
_entity.pdbx_description
1 polymer ?
#
loop_
_entity_poly.entity_id
_entity_poly.type
_entity_poly.pdbx_seq_one_letter_code
_entity_poly.pdbx_strand_id
1 'polypeptide(L)'
;MTGGPDKRRQLYYQLIQSMKKAESVDIIVSFLMESGVKMLLQELENTLKRGAKIRILTGNYLGITQPSALYLIKRKLGDRVDLRFYCEKGRSFHPKSYIFHYADHSELYIGSSNISRSALTSGIEWNYRFSSKKDPENYAEFFYTFEDS
;
A
#
# COMPACT_ATOMS: atom_id res chain seq x y z
N MET A 1 3.80 9.47 13.20
CA MET A 1 2.33 9.51 13.19
C MET A 1 1.85 10.28 11.96
N THR A 2 0.87 9.74 11.26
CA THR A 2 0.26 10.38 10.09
C THR A 2 -1.19 10.79 10.38
N GLY A 3 -1.74 11.67 9.55
CA GLY A 3 -3.11 12.11 9.67
C GLY A 3 -3.25 13.52 10.26
N GLY A 4 -4.49 13.86 10.62
CA GLY A 4 -4.82 15.18 11.11
C GLY A 4 -5.06 16.21 10.00
N PRO A 5 -5.18 17.50 10.34
CA PRO A 5 -5.56 18.54 9.37
C PRO A 5 -4.43 18.99 8.42
N ASP A 6 -3.16 18.78 8.78
CA ASP A 6 -2.04 19.13 7.90
C ASP A 6 -1.91 18.07 6.79
N LYS A 7 -2.22 18.46 5.56
CA LYS A 7 -2.21 17.56 4.40
C LYS A 7 -0.85 16.89 4.18
N ARG A 8 0.25 17.56 4.50
CA ARG A 8 1.60 16.99 4.32
C ARG A 8 1.90 15.86 5.30
N ARG A 9 1.18 15.80 6.44
CA ARG A 9 1.28 14.72 7.41
C ARG A 9 0.34 13.55 7.09
N GLN A 10 -0.56 13.70 6.14
CA GLN A 10 -1.45 12.63 5.72
C GLN A 10 -0.68 11.60 4.93
N LEU A 11 -0.96 10.32 5.19
CA LEU A 11 -0.29 9.23 4.50
C LEU A 11 -0.50 9.32 2.99
N TYR A 12 -1.69 9.72 2.55
CA TYR A 12 -2.00 9.92 1.13
C TYR A 12 -0.92 10.75 0.42
N TYR A 13 -0.61 11.93 0.95
CA TYR A 13 0.39 12.80 0.36
C TYR A 13 1.75 12.11 0.25
N GLN A 14 2.17 11.43 1.34
CA GLN A 14 3.47 10.76 1.38
C GLN A 14 3.54 9.59 0.39
N LEU A 15 2.47 8.79 0.30
CA LEU A 15 2.41 7.68 -0.65
C LEU A 15 2.46 8.17 -2.09
N ILE A 16 1.73 9.24 -2.42
CA ILE A 16 1.73 9.81 -3.76
C ILE A 16 3.14 10.32 -4.14
N GLN A 17 3.80 11.03 -3.24
CA GLN A 17 5.16 11.52 -3.49
C GLN A 17 6.14 10.36 -3.69
N SER A 18 6.05 9.32 -2.86
CA SER A 18 6.90 8.13 -2.98
C SER A 18 6.65 7.37 -4.28
N MET A 19 5.40 7.30 -4.73
CA MET A 19 5.00 6.55 -5.92
C MET A 19 5.50 7.18 -7.22
N LYS A 20 5.63 8.51 -7.27
CA LYS A 20 5.93 9.25 -8.51
C LYS A 20 7.19 8.81 -9.24
N LYS A 21 8.21 8.34 -8.51
CA LYS A 21 9.49 7.92 -9.09
C LYS A 21 9.76 6.43 -8.93
N ALA A 22 8.81 5.68 -8.38
CA ALA A 22 9.01 4.26 -8.13
C ALA A 22 9.06 3.45 -9.41
N GLU A 23 9.95 2.49 -9.48
CA GLU A 23 10.04 1.51 -10.56
C GLU A 23 9.17 0.30 -10.30
N SER A 24 8.88 0.03 -9.01
CA SER A 24 7.88 -0.94 -8.61
C SER A 24 7.28 -0.58 -7.26
N VAL A 25 6.06 -1.06 -7.01
CA VAL A 25 5.32 -0.77 -5.80
C VAL A 25 4.72 -2.07 -5.28
N ASP A 26 4.93 -2.34 -3.99
CA ASP A 26 4.34 -3.47 -3.30
C ASP A 26 3.47 -2.96 -2.16
N ILE A 27 2.20 -3.36 -2.16
CA ILE A 27 1.24 -2.96 -1.13
C ILE A 27 0.70 -4.22 -0.47
N ILE A 28 0.78 -4.28 0.86
CA ILE A 28 0.17 -5.34 1.64
C ILE A 28 -0.68 -4.69 2.74
N VAL A 29 -1.98 -4.96 2.70
CA VAL A 29 -2.93 -4.38 3.65
C VAL A 29 -3.98 -5.40 4.06
N SER A 30 -4.50 -5.26 5.28
CA SER A 30 -5.51 -6.18 5.82
C SER A 30 -6.82 -6.09 5.06
N PHE A 31 -7.20 -4.90 4.64
CA PHE A 31 -8.42 -4.69 3.86
C PHE A 31 -8.33 -3.48 2.94
N LEU A 32 -9.17 -3.50 1.91
CA LEU A 32 -9.33 -2.42 0.94
C LEU A 32 -10.75 -1.88 1.01
N MET A 33 -10.88 -0.56 1.02
CA MET A 33 -12.17 0.12 0.86
C MET A 33 -12.19 0.94 -0.42
N GLU A 34 -13.33 0.98 -1.07
CA GLU A 34 -13.50 1.68 -2.34
C GLU A 34 -13.07 3.14 -2.25
N SER A 35 -13.38 3.82 -1.14
CA SER A 35 -13.01 5.22 -0.94
C SER A 35 -11.51 5.45 -1.00
N GLY A 36 -10.73 4.54 -0.41
CA GLY A 36 -9.28 4.63 -0.43
C GLY A 36 -8.69 4.28 -1.80
N VAL A 37 -9.24 3.25 -2.44
CA VAL A 37 -8.81 2.87 -3.79
C VAL A 37 -9.02 4.01 -4.77
N LYS A 38 -10.18 4.68 -4.73
CA LYS A 38 -10.48 5.84 -5.58
C LYS A 38 -9.44 6.96 -5.42
N MET A 39 -8.95 7.18 -4.21
CA MET A 39 -7.94 8.20 -3.97
C MET A 39 -6.59 7.89 -4.63
N LEU A 40 -6.20 6.61 -4.67
CA LEU A 40 -4.91 6.18 -5.20
C LEU A 40 -4.94 5.84 -6.68
N LEU A 41 -6.12 5.65 -7.25
CA LEU A 41 -6.29 5.05 -8.57
C LEU A 41 -5.54 5.80 -9.69
N GLN A 42 -5.63 7.13 -9.71
CA GLN A 42 -4.98 7.93 -10.75
C GLN A 42 -3.46 7.79 -10.70
N GLU A 43 -2.87 7.83 -9.50
CA GLU A 43 -1.42 7.71 -9.39
C GLU A 43 -0.94 6.28 -9.64
N LEU A 44 -1.73 5.28 -9.27
CA LEU A 44 -1.45 3.88 -9.63
C LEU A 44 -1.43 3.72 -11.15
N GLU A 45 -2.39 4.33 -11.84
CA GLU A 45 -2.44 4.29 -13.30
C GLU A 45 -1.23 5.02 -13.92
N ASN A 46 -0.89 6.20 -13.41
CA ASN A 46 0.30 6.93 -13.87
C ASN A 46 1.57 6.11 -13.70
N THR A 47 1.67 5.42 -12.57
CA THR A 47 2.81 4.54 -12.25
C THR A 47 2.93 3.40 -13.25
N LEU A 48 1.82 2.75 -13.57
CA LEU A 48 1.78 1.69 -14.59
C LEU A 48 2.13 2.21 -15.98
N LYS A 49 1.67 3.41 -16.34
CA LYS A 49 1.99 4.04 -17.63
C LYS A 49 3.48 4.32 -17.79
N ARG A 50 4.20 4.56 -16.72
CA ARG A 50 5.67 4.72 -16.75
C ARG A 50 6.40 3.39 -16.91
N GLY A 51 5.69 2.27 -16.92
CA GLY A 51 6.28 0.94 -17.00
C GLY A 51 6.60 0.29 -15.66
N ALA A 52 6.24 0.91 -14.56
CA ALA A 52 6.45 0.36 -13.23
C ALA A 52 5.51 -0.81 -12.96
N LYS A 53 5.93 -1.71 -12.08
CA LYS A 53 5.15 -2.89 -11.67
C LYS A 53 4.47 -2.62 -10.34
N ILE A 54 3.24 -3.10 -10.19
CA ILE A 54 2.47 -2.97 -8.95
C ILE A 54 1.97 -4.34 -8.52
N ARG A 55 2.25 -4.69 -7.26
CA ARG A 55 1.71 -5.88 -6.59
C ARG A 55 0.89 -5.44 -5.40
N ILE A 56 -0.30 -5.99 -5.24
CA ILE A 56 -1.17 -5.73 -4.09
C ILE A 56 -1.58 -7.06 -3.47
N LEU A 57 -1.27 -7.24 -2.20
CA LEU A 57 -1.73 -8.37 -1.41
C LEU A 57 -2.69 -7.85 -0.33
N THR A 58 -3.89 -8.36 -0.31
CA THR A 58 -4.89 -8.00 0.68
C THR A 58 -5.63 -9.23 1.19
N GLY A 59 -6.43 -9.05 2.24
CA GLY A 59 -7.23 -10.12 2.80
C GLY A 59 -8.64 -9.66 3.09
N ASN A 60 -9.38 -10.51 3.80
CA ASN A 60 -10.75 -10.19 4.22
C ASN A 60 -10.82 -10.13 5.75
N TYR A 61 -10.01 -9.25 6.35
CA TYR A 61 -9.99 -9.07 7.79
C TYR A 61 -11.37 -8.61 8.28
N LEU A 62 -12.00 -9.43 9.12
CA LEU A 62 -13.34 -9.19 9.65
C LEU A 62 -14.42 -8.92 8.58
N GLY A 63 -14.21 -9.39 7.35
CA GLY A 63 -15.17 -9.15 6.26
C GLY A 63 -15.21 -7.71 5.76
N ILE A 64 -14.20 -6.89 6.05
CA ILE A 64 -14.20 -5.45 5.76
C ILE A 64 -13.79 -5.12 4.33
N THR A 65 -12.97 -5.96 3.69
CA THR A 65 -12.61 -5.71 2.28
C THR A 65 -13.86 -5.66 1.42
N GLN A 66 -14.04 -4.54 0.72
CA GLN A 66 -15.20 -4.35 -0.14
C GLN A 66 -14.95 -5.00 -1.50
N PRO A 67 -15.83 -5.90 -1.97
CA PRO A 67 -15.72 -6.45 -3.33
C PRO A 67 -15.65 -5.36 -4.40
N SER A 68 -16.37 -4.24 -4.21
CA SER A 68 -16.31 -3.10 -5.11
C SER A 68 -14.92 -2.50 -5.24
N ALA A 69 -14.12 -2.52 -4.17
CA ALA A 69 -12.73 -2.04 -4.20
C ALA A 69 -11.86 -2.93 -5.09
N LEU A 70 -11.98 -4.24 -4.95
CA LEU A 70 -11.27 -5.22 -5.78
C LEU A 70 -11.68 -5.10 -7.25
N TYR A 71 -12.98 -5.00 -7.49
CA TYR A 71 -13.53 -4.84 -8.82
C TYR A 71 -13.04 -3.56 -9.50
N LEU A 72 -12.98 -2.45 -8.74
CA LEU A 72 -12.50 -1.17 -9.23
C LEU A 72 -11.04 -1.26 -9.71
N ILE A 73 -10.19 -1.91 -8.93
CA ILE A 73 -8.78 -2.13 -9.33
C ILE A 73 -8.72 -2.94 -10.61
N LYS A 74 -9.42 -4.07 -10.67
CA LYS A 74 -9.43 -4.94 -11.85
C LYS A 74 -9.97 -4.24 -13.09
N ARG A 75 -11.05 -3.49 -12.95
CA ARG A 75 -11.69 -2.79 -14.07
C ARG A 75 -10.83 -1.65 -14.61
N LYS A 76 -10.21 -0.87 -13.75
CA LYS A 76 -9.46 0.33 -14.14
C LYS A 76 -8.01 0.05 -14.50
N LEU A 77 -7.38 -0.90 -13.81
CA LEU A 77 -5.95 -1.18 -13.97
C LEU A 77 -5.68 -2.53 -14.66
N GLY A 78 -6.68 -3.40 -14.70
CA GLY A 78 -6.62 -4.67 -15.42
C GLY A 78 -5.56 -5.62 -14.83
N ASP A 79 -4.98 -6.44 -15.71
CA ASP A 79 -3.97 -7.43 -15.34
C ASP A 79 -2.57 -6.83 -15.16
N ARG A 80 -2.43 -5.52 -15.34
CA ARG A 80 -1.18 -4.80 -15.09
C ARG A 80 -0.83 -4.74 -13.60
N VAL A 81 -1.82 -4.97 -12.72
CA VAL A 81 -1.62 -5.09 -11.27
C VAL A 81 -1.71 -6.57 -10.88
N ASP A 82 -0.67 -7.06 -10.21
CA ASP A 82 -0.71 -8.39 -9.59
C ASP A 82 -1.48 -8.27 -8.27
N LEU A 83 -2.76 -8.57 -8.31
CA LEU A 83 -3.67 -8.48 -7.16
C LEU A 83 -3.91 -9.86 -6.60
N ARG A 84 -3.54 -10.06 -5.33
CA ARG A 84 -3.71 -11.32 -4.61
C ARG A 84 -4.56 -11.14 -3.37
N PHE A 85 -5.39 -12.14 -3.09
CA PHE A 85 -6.32 -12.12 -1.97
C PHE A 85 -5.98 -13.28 -1.03
N TYR A 86 -5.67 -12.95 0.24
CA TYR A 86 -5.39 -13.93 1.28
C TYR A 86 -6.70 -14.39 1.92
N CYS A 87 -6.93 -15.69 1.92
CA CYS A 87 -8.22 -16.29 2.28
C CYS A 87 -8.05 -17.56 3.13
N GLU A 88 -7.08 -17.59 4.03
CA GLU A 88 -6.85 -18.76 4.88
C GLU A 88 -7.74 -18.73 6.12
N LYS A 89 -8.53 -19.79 6.31
CA LYS A 89 -9.41 -19.93 7.48
C LYS A 89 -8.59 -20.11 8.75
N GLY A 90 -9.01 -19.43 9.82
CA GLY A 90 -8.42 -19.57 11.14
C GLY A 90 -7.20 -18.72 11.40
N ARG A 91 -6.76 -17.91 10.43
CA ARG A 91 -5.67 -16.95 10.62
C ARG A 91 -6.13 -15.54 10.33
N SER A 92 -5.72 -14.62 11.19
CA SER A 92 -5.87 -13.18 10.95
C SER A 92 -4.83 -12.72 9.95
N PHE A 93 -5.26 -12.01 8.92
CA PHE A 93 -4.36 -11.31 8.01
C PHE A 93 -4.43 -9.81 8.34
N HIS A 94 -3.41 -9.30 9.02
CA HIS A 94 -3.45 -7.95 9.59
C HIS A 94 -2.23 -7.06 9.28
N PRO A 95 -1.40 -7.35 8.25
CA PRO A 95 -0.28 -6.47 7.91
C PRO A 95 -0.75 -5.23 7.18
N LYS A 96 0.04 -4.15 7.28
CA LYS A 96 -0.17 -2.90 6.56
C LYS A 96 1.18 -2.30 6.21
N SER A 97 1.61 -2.54 4.98
CA SER A 97 2.91 -2.10 4.47
C SER A 97 2.81 -1.56 3.06
N TYR A 98 3.59 -0.54 2.78
CA TYR A 98 3.71 0.06 1.45
C TYR A 98 5.19 0.15 1.13
N ILE A 99 5.63 -0.50 0.05
CA ILE A 99 7.03 -0.56 -0.33
C ILE A 99 7.20 0.04 -1.72
N PHE A 100 8.10 1.00 -1.82
CA PHE A 100 8.41 1.68 -3.09
C PHE A 100 9.86 1.41 -3.45
N HIS A 101 10.08 0.82 -4.62
CA HIS A 101 11.41 0.49 -5.13
C HIS A 101 11.85 1.52 -6.16
N TYR A 102 13.01 2.11 -5.92
CA TYR A 102 13.62 3.08 -6.83
C TYR A 102 14.87 2.47 -7.48
N ALA A 103 15.49 3.20 -8.39
CA ALA A 103 16.68 2.71 -9.09
C ALA A 103 17.84 2.33 -8.15
N ASP A 104 18.01 3.06 -7.05
CA ASP A 104 19.18 2.94 -6.17
C ASP A 104 18.84 2.58 -4.72
N HIS A 105 17.54 2.57 -4.35
CA HIS A 105 17.12 2.25 -2.98
C HIS A 105 15.64 1.91 -2.95
N SER A 106 15.15 1.52 -1.79
CA SER A 106 13.72 1.29 -1.54
C SER A 106 13.31 1.96 -0.25
N GLU A 107 12.03 2.27 -0.15
CA GLU A 107 11.40 2.81 1.06
C GLU A 107 10.23 1.93 1.47
N LEU A 108 10.05 1.77 2.77
CA LEU A 108 9.00 0.98 3.37
C LEU A 108 8.23 1.83 4.38
N TYR A 109 6.92 1.89 4.22
CA TYR A 109 6.02 2.40 5.24
C TYR A 109 5.34 1.20 5.90
N ILE A 110 5.39 1.12 7.23
CA ILE A 110 4.73 0.06 7.99
C ILE A 110 3.98 0.70 9.16
N GLY A 111 2.78 0.20 9.45
CA GLY A 111 1.99 0.74 10.55
C GLY A 111 0.56 0.25 10.56
N SER A 112 -0.35 1.14 10.91
CA SER A 112 -1.77 0.84 11.13
C SER A 112 -2.68 1.17 9.94
N SER A 113 -2.16 1.79 8.86
CA SER A 113 -2.99 2.33 7.79
C SER A 113 -3.34 1.31 6.72
N ASN A 114 -4.61 0.97 6.62
CA ASN A 114 -5.18 0.27 5.47
C ASN A 114 -5.53 1.25 4.34
N ILE A 115 -5.96 0.74 3.19
CA ILE A 115 -6.43 1.59 2.09
C ILE A 115 -7.90 1.94 2.36
N SER A 116 -8.10 3.08 3.01
CA SER A 116 -9.39 3.70 3.24
C SER A 116 -9.19 5.21 3.26
N ARG A 117 -10.25 5.95 2.97
CA ARG A 117 -10.16 7.42 2.97
C ARG A 117 -9.70 7.95 4.32
N SER A 118 -10.28 7.44 5.42
CA SER A 118 -9.91 7.87 6.77
C SER A 118 -8.44 7.62 7.08
N ALA A 119 -7.94 6.41 6.85
CA ALA A 119 -6.55 6.06 7.15
C ALA A 119 -5.56 6.85 6.30
N LEU A 120 -5.91 7.15 5.04
CA LEU A 120 -5.05 7.90 4.13
C LEU A 120 -5.05 9.40 4.36
N THR A 121 -6.05 9.93 5.05
CA THR A 121 -6.24 11.38 5.23
C THR A 121 -6.27 11.79 6.70
N SER A 122 -7.43 12.19 7.20
CA SER A 122 -7.59 12.82 8.52
C SER A 122 -7.54 11.87 9.70
N GLY A 123 -7.76 10.58 9.50
CA GLY A 123 -7.64 9.60 10.57
C GLY A 123 -6.21 9.54 11.09
N ILE A 124 -6.06 9.52 12.43
CA ILE A 124 -4.73 9.46 13.03
C ILE A 124 -4.26 8.02 13.05
N GLU A 125 -3.12 7.78 12.42
CA GLU A 125 -2.55 6.46 12.26
C GLU A 125 -1.07 6.47 12.62
N TRP A 126 -0.55 5.31 13.03
CA TRP A 126 0.87 5.13 13.30
C TRP A 126 1.53 4.47 12.10
N ASN A 127 2.45 5.18 11.45
CA ASN A 127 3.24 4.64 10.34
C ASN A 127 4.71 4.96 10.56
N TYR A 128 5.56 3.99 10.31
CA TYR A 128 6.99 4.14 10.37
C TYR A 128 7.58 3.98 8.97
N ARG A 129 8.47 4.90 8.59
CA ARG A 129 9.11 4.92 7.28
C ARG A 129 10.56 4.45 7.40
N PHE A 130 10.89 3.40 6.66
CA PHE A 130 12.26 2.89 6.55
C PHE A 130 12.82 3.15 5.17
N SER A 131 14.15 3.29 5.08
CA SER A 131 14.85 3.32 3.81
C SER A 131 15.89 2.21 3.78
N SER A 132 16.02 1.52 2.64
CA SER A 132 17.05 0.49 2.47
C SER A 132 18.46 1.06 2.54
N LYS A 133 18.64 2.35 2.27
CA LYS A 133 19.93 3.05 2.42
C LYS A 133 20.24 3.40 3.87
N LYS A 134 19.24 3.87 4.62
CA LYS A 134 19.42 4.37 6.00
C LYS A 134 19.28 3.28 7.04
N ASP A 135 18.41 2.31 6.80
CA ASP A 135 18.05 1.25 7.73
C ASP A 135 18.06 -0.12 7.03
N PRO A 136 19.22 -0.57 6.47
CA PRO A 136 19.23 -1.75 5.61
C PRO A 136 18.80 -3.04 6.31
N GLU A 137 19.15 -3.21 7.58
CA GLU A 137 18.81 -4.43 8.32
C GLU A 137 17.31 -4.51 8.59
N ASN A 138 16.71 -3.42 9.08
CA ASN A 138 15.27 -3.37 9.35
C ASN A 138 14.47 -3.49 8.06
N TYR A 139 14.91 -2.81 7.00
CA TYR A 139 14.26 -2.92 5.70
C TYR A 139 14.26 -4.36 5.20
N ALA A 140 15.40 -5.04 5.25
CA ALA A 140 15.53 -6.42 4.79
C ALA A 140 14.60 -7.36 5.54
N GLU A 141 14.51 -7.22 6.86
CA GLU A 141 13.62 -8.05 7.68
C GLU A 141 12.16 -7.93 7.24
N PHE A 142 11.66 -6.70 7.08
CA PHE A 142 10.28 -6.48 6.66
C PHE A 142 10.03 -6.89 5.21
N PHE A 143 10.97 -6.62 4.32
CA PHE A 143 10.84 -6.99 2.91
C PHE A 143 10.76 -8.51 2.72
N TYR A 144 11.62 -9.26 3.38
CA TYR A 144 11.59 -10.72 3.29
C TYR A 144 10.31 -11.30 3.90
N THR A 145 9.78 -10.67 4.94
CA THR A 145 8.47 -11.04 5.49
C THR A 145 7.37 -10.86 4.45
N PHE A 146 7.43 -9.77 3.68
CA PHE A 146 6.48 -9.54 2.58
C PHE A 146 6.59 -10.63 1.50
N GLU A 147 7.80 -10.97 1.08
CA GLU A 147 8.01 -11.98 0.03
C GLU A 147 7.52 -13.37 0.47
N ASP A 148 7.53 -13.67 1.76
CA ASP A 148 7.04 -14.93 2.32
C ASP A 148 5.50 -14.94 2.51
N SER A 149 4.82 -13.85 2.25
CA SER A 149 3.36 -13.73 2.45
C SER A 149 2.53 -14.26 1.28
#